data_1fc59c1256c53cc3108aa01a4ffba660
#
_entry.id   1fc59c1256c53cc3108aa01a4ffba660
#
_cell.length_a   1.000
_cell.length_b   1.000
_cell.length_c   1.000
_cell.angle_alpha   90.00
_cell.angle_beta   90.00
_cell.angle_gamma   90.00
#
_symmetry.space_group_name_H-M   'P 1'
#
loop_
_entity.id
_entity.type
_entity.pdbx_description
1 polymer ?
#
loop_
_entity_poly.entity_id
_entity_poly.type
_entity_poly.pdbx_seq_one_letter_code
_entity_poly.pdbx_strand_id
1 'polypeptide(L)'
;WAFMLNIVAMASFNRITAFRLKKGAQPHKILLSGLAVQICMGTILAVWCLIALPPFPVMVLLVMLTIGAQGLIVPSNQAIYMSYFSREAGSANALLGSGMQMIAFGIGWLTTDLHAKTGGKLTVMPLMMMASTLCAIMAISLLSRGAFKAKPAH
;
A
#
# COMPACT_ATOMS: atom_id res chain seq x y z
N TRP A 1 2.76 20.20 -9.12
CA TRP A 1 3.19 20.36 -7.73
C TRP A 1 2.53 19.37 -6.77
N ALA A 2 1.26 19.01 -6.94
CA ALA A 2 0.59 17.97 -6.13
C ALA A 2 1.31 16.61 -6.23
N PHE A 3 1.80 16.23 -7.40
CA PHE A 3 2.59 15.02 -7.60
C PHE A 3 3.94 15.08 -6.84
N MET A 4 4.61 16.23 -6.85
CA MET A 4 5.83 16.42 -6.06
C MET A 4 5.60 16.27 -4.57
N LEU A 5 4.49 16.81 -4.03
CA LEU A 5 4.12 16.64 -2.63
C LEU A 5 3.93 15.17 -2.26
N ASN A 6 3.31 14.37 -3.14
CA ASN A 6 3.16 12.93 -2.93
C ASN A 6 4.51 12.20 -2.85
N ILE A 7 5.47 12.56 -3.73
CA ILE A 7 6.82 11.97 -3.71
C ILE A 7 7.54 12.35 -2.41
N VAL A 8 7.47 13.60 -1.99
CA VAL A 8 8.09 14.08 -0.74
C VAL A 8 7.49 13.36 0.48
N ALA A 9 6.17 13.22 0.52
CA ALA A 9 5.50 12.46 1.58
C ALA A 9 5.97 11.00 1.63
N MET A 10 5.95 10.31 0.50
CA MET A 10 6.40 8.93 0.38
C MET A 10 7.88 8.79 0.79
N ALA A 11 8.76 9.68 0.35
CA ALA A 11 10.17 9.67 0.71
C ALA A 11 10.40 9.92 2.21
N SER A 12 9.59 10.81 2.82
CA SER A 12 9.64 11.09 4.26
C SER A 12 9.24 9.87 5.08
N PHE A 13 8.14 9.22 4.73
CA PHE A 13 7.70 7.98 5.38
C PHE A 13 8.70 6.83 5.18
N ASN A 14 9.31 6.71 3.98
CA ASN A 14 10.39 5.75 3.73
C ASN A 14 11.58 5.97 4.66
N ARG A 15 12.00 7.22 4.86
CA ARG A 15 13.10 7.55 5.78
C ARG A 15 12.76 7.21 7.23
N ILE A 16 11.54 7.53 7.68
CA ILE A 16 11.06 7.17 9.01
C ILE A 16 11.07 5.67 9.21
N THR A 17 10.61 4.91 8.22
CA THR A 17 10.60 3.43 8.25
C THR A 17 12.00 2.88 8.33
N ALA A 18 12.91 3.33 7.47
CA ALA A 18 14.30 2.89 7.48
C ALA A 18 15.00 3.18 8.82
N PHE A 19 14.73 4.34 9.42
CA PHE A 19 15.25 4.70 10.73
C PHE A 19 14.71 3.82 11.85
N ARG A 20 13.40 3.52 11.84
CA ARG A 20 12.77 2.62 12.81
C ARG A 20 13.27 1.18 12.69
N LEU A 21 13.44 0.68 11.45
CA LEU A 21 13.99 -0.65 11.21
C LEU A 21 15.44 -0.75 11.71
N LYS A 22 16.27 0.27 11.47
CA LYS A 22 17.64 0.33 12.02
C LYS A 22 17.70 0.32 13.54
N LYS A 23 16.67 0.86 14.22
CA LYS A 23 16.53 0.83 15.69
C LYS A 23 15.97 -0.49 16.23
N GLY A 24 15.82 -1.52 15.39
CA GLY A 24 15.31 -2.83 15.81
C GLY A 24 13.79 -2.92 15.92
N ALA A 25 13.04 -1.98 15.34
CA ALA A 25 11.59 -2.10 15.29
C ALA A 25 11.17 -3.29 14.42
N GLN A 26 10.14 -4.01 14.85
CA GLN A 26 9.64 -5.18 14.13
C GLN A 26 8.97 -4.73 12.82
N PRO A 27 9.43 -5.24 11.64
CA PRO A 27 8.89 -4.86 10.34
C PRO A 27 7.38 -5.09 10.23
N HIS A 28 6.89 -6.15 10.84
CA HIS A 28 5.48 -6.50 10.85
C HIS A 28 4.59 -5.43 11.53
N LYS A 29 5.05 -4.84 12.63
CA LYS A 29 4.30 -3.76 13.32
C LYS A 29 4.25 -2.48 12.47
N ILE A 30 5.34 -2.17 11.77
CA ILE A 30 5.38 -1.00 10.87
C ILE A 30 4.47 -1.24 9.66
N LEU A 31 4.48 -2.45 9.10
CA LEU A 31 3.58 -2.85 8.02
C LEU A 31 2.10 -2.69 8.41
N LEU A 32 1.71 -3.21 9.58
CA LEU A 32 0.34 -3.10 10.08
C LEU A 32 -0.07 -1.64 10.32
N SER A 33 0.84 -0.81 10.87
CA SER A 33 0.55 0.62 11.05
C SER A 33 0.36 1.34 9.71
N GLY A 34 1.16 1.01 8.70
CA GLY A 34 1.01 1.54 7.35
C GLY A 34 -0.32 1.16 6.71
N LEU A 35 -0.71 -0.12 6.82
CA LEU A 35 -2.00 -0.61 6.34
C LEU A 35 -3.18 0.06 7.06
N ALA A 36 -3.10 0.23 8.39
CA ALA A 36 -4.13 0.91 9.16
C ALA A 36 -4.32 2.37 8.70
N VAL A 37 -3.22 3.11 8.51
CA VAL A 37 -3.27 4.49 7.99
C VAL A 37 -3.89 4.51 6.58
N GLN A 38 -3.47 3.60 5.70
CA GLN A 38 -3.98 3.53 4.34
C GLN A 38 -5.48 3.24 4.31
N ILE A 39 -5.97 2.30 5.14
CA ILE A 39 -7.41 1.98 5.24
C ILE A 39 -8.18 3.19 5.76
N CYS A 40 -7.74 3.79 6.88
CA CYS A 40 -8.45 4.92 7.47
C CYS A 40 -8.55 6.09 6.48
N MET A 41 -7.44 6.50 5.86
CA MET A 41 -7.43 7.62 4.93
C MET A 41 -8.16 7.30 3.63
N GLY A 42 -8.02 6.08 3.10
CA GLY A 42 -8.75 5.62 1.93
C GLY A 42 -10.26 5.54 2.17
N THR A 43 -10.68 5.09 3.35
CA THR A 43 -12.10 5.04 3.72
C THR A 43 -12.70 6.44 3.85
N ILE A 44 -11.99 7.36 4.54
CA ILE A 44 -12.43 8.76 4.67
C ILE A 44 -12.57 9.39 3.28
N LEU A 45 -11.60 9.20 2.41
CA LEU A 45 -11.64 9.72 1.04
C LEU A 45 -12.83 9.14 0.25
N ALA A 46 -13.04 7.83 0.32
CA ALA A 46 -14.12 7.17 -0.41
C ALA A 46 -15.51 7.62 0.09
N VAL A 47 -15.72 7.65 1.42
CA VAL A 47 -16.98 8.09 2.01
C VAL A 47 -17.27 9.55 1.65
N TRP A 48 -16.24 10.40 1.73
CA TRP A 48 -16.42 11.81 1.37
C TRP A 48 -16.77 11.98 -0.12
N CYS A 49 -16.10 11.30 -1.02
CA CYS A 49 -16.41 11.34 -2.46
C CYS A 49 -17.80 10.79 -2.80
N LEU A 50 -18.37 9.92 -1.95
CA LEU A 50 -19.75 9.42 -2.12
C LEU A 50 -20.81 10.45 -1.68
N ILE A 51 -20.51 11.26 -0.66
CA ILE A 51 -21.45 12.24 -0.10
C ILE A 51 -21.38 13.57 -0.87
N ALA A 52 -20.18 14.07 -1.11
CA ALA A 52 -19.93 15.34 -1.79
C ALA A 52 -18.53 15.36 -2.39
N LEU A 53 -18.28 16.22 -3.38
CA LEU A 53 -16.92 16.47 -3.87
C LEU A 53 -16.11 17.21 -2.79
N PRO A 54 -15.03 16.60 -2.26
CA PRO A 54 -14.21 17.27 -1.26
C PRO A 54 -13.51 18.48 -1.86
N PRO A 55 -13.27 19.54 -1.07
CA PRO A 55 -12.44 20.66 -1.51
C PRO A 55 -11.06 20.18 -1.98
N PHE A 56 -10.55 20.76 -3.06
CA PHE A 56 -9.30 20.31 -3.69
C PHE A 56 -8.13 20.15 -2.70
N PRO A 57 -7.87 21.09 -1.74
CA PRO A 57 -6.77 20.92 -0.78
C PRO A 57 -6.93 19.71 0.13
N VAL A 58 -8.16 19.40 0.54
CA VAL A 58 -8.47 18.24 1.42
C VAL A 58 -8.29 16.94 0.65
N MET A 59 -8.75 16.90 -0.60
CA MET A 59 -8.55 15.76 -1.48
C MET A 59 -7.05 15.47 -1.68
N VAL A 60 -6.25 16.49 -1.97
CA VAL A 60 -4.79 16.35 -2.12
C VAL A 60 -4.15 15.84 -0.84
N LEU A 61 -4.54 16.35 0.33
CA LEU A 61 -4.03 15.91 1.63
C LEU A 61 -4.33 14.44 1.91
N LEU A 62 -5.58 14.01 1.71
CA LEU A 62 -5.99 12.63 1.93
C LEU A 62 -5.28 11.66 0.98
N VAL A 63 -5.17 12.01 -0.30
CA VAL A 63 -4.42 11.24 -1.28
C VAL A 63 -2.94 11.16 -0.90
N MET A 64 -2.35 12.29 -0.49
CA MET A 64 -0.95 12.37 -0.06
C MET A 64 -0.67 11.45 1.15
N LEU A 65 -1.56 11.42 2.14
CA LEU A 65 -1.44 10.53 3.30
C LEU A 65 -1.62 9.05 2.92
N THR A 66 -2.56 8.76 2.03
CA THR A 66 -2.81 7.39 1.54
C THR A 66 -1.61 6.87 0.75
N ILE A 67 -1.06 7.67 -0.16
CA ILE A 67 0.13 7.32 -0.94
C ILE A 67 1.37 7.32 -0.03
N GLY A 68 1.49 8.26 0.89
CA GLY A 68 2.56 8.32 1.88
C GLY A 68 2.66 7.05 2.71
N ALA A 69 1.52 6.45 3.09
CA ALA A 69 1.49 5.18 3.83
C ALA A 69 2.20 4.02 3.08
N GLN A 70 2.30 4.07 1.75
CA GLN A 70 3.12 3.14 0.96
C GLN A 70 4.60 3.19 1.36
N GLY A 71 5.08 4.35 1.81
CA GLY A 71 6.44 4.50 2.35
C GLY A 71 6.69 3.72 3.65
N LEU A 72 5.64 3.32 4.37
CA LEU A 72 5.72 2.40 5.51
C LEU A 72 5.60 0.95 5.06
N ILE A 73 4.71 0.67 4.12
CA ILE A 73 4.34 -0.68 3.68
C ILE A 73 5.44 -1.31 2.85
N VAL A 74 5.91 -0.63 1.80
CA VAL A 74 6.84 -1.19 0.81
C VAL A 74 8.16 -1.63 1.45
N PRO A 75 8.90 -0.78 2.19
CA PRO A 75 10.17 -1.20 2.77
C PRO A 75 10.01 -2.24 3.88
N SER A 76 8.91 -2.21 4.63
CA SER A 76 8.61 -3.21 5.66
C SER A 76 8.32 -4.58 5.03
N ASN A 77 7.53 -4.61 3.96
CA ASN A 77 7.24 -5.83 3.21
C ASN A 77 8.52 -6.40 2.59
N GLN A 78 9.34 -5.53 1.99
CA GLN A 78 10.61 -5.93 1.41
C GLN A 78 11.58 -6.49 2.46
N ALA A 79 11.65 -5.88 3.65
CA ALA A 79 12.48 -6.38 4.75
C ALA A 79 12.02 -7.76 5.23
N ILE A 80 10.70 -7.98 5.36
CA ILE A 80 10.13 -9.29 5.71
C ILE A 80 10.48 -10.32 4.63
N TYR A 81 10.23 -9.99 3.37
CA TYR A 81 10.47 -10.89 2.25
C TYR A 81 11.94 -11.29 2.14
N MET A 82 12.86 -10.33 2.24
CA MET A 82 14.30 -10.59 2.19
C MET A 82 14.81 -11.44 3.35
N SER A 83 14.15 -11.44 4.50
CA SER A 83 14.53 -12.31 5.63
C SER A 83 14.33 -13.79 5.33
N TYR A 84 13.41 -14.15 4.43
CA TYR A 84 13.19 -15.53 3.99
C TYR A 84 14.10 -15.96 2.84
N PHE A 85 14.57 -15.01 2.02
CA PHE A 85 15.35 -15.28 0.79
C PHE A 85 16.74 -14.68 0.82
N SER A 86 17.41 -14.71 1.97
CA SER A 86 18.73 -14.10 2.17
C SER A 86 19.81 -14.61 1.20
N ARG A 87 19.72 -15.88 0.77
CA ARG A 87 20.70 -16.53 -0.10
C ARG A 87 20.51 -16.19 -1.58
N GLU A 88 19.27 -15.84 -1.99
CA GLU A 88 18.89 -15.53 -3.37
C GLU A 88 18.22 -14.16 -3.48
N ALA A 89 18.71 -13.19 -2.69
CA ALA A 89 18.08 -11.89 -2.53
C ALA A 89 17.87 -11.14 -3.86
N GLY A 90 18.76 -11.29 -4.83
CA GLY A 90 18.67 -10.62 -6.13
C GLY A 90 17.49 -11.13 -6.98
N SER A 91 17.39 -12.44 -7.19
CA SER A 91 16.32 -13.06 -7.97
C SER A 91 14.95 -12.92 -7.27
N ALA A 92 14.94 -13.07 -5.96
CA ALA A 92 13.75 -12.88 -5.14
C ALA A 92 13.21 -11.43 -5.23
N ASN A 93 14.10 -10.42 -5.19
CA ASN A 93 13.70 -9.02 -5.33
C ASN A 93 13.20 -8.70 -6.75
N ALA A 94 13.81 -9.26 -7.78
CA ALA A 94 13.36 -9.11 -9.16
C ALA A 94 11.96 -9.72 -9.35
N LEU A 95 11.72 -10.91 -8.81
CA LEU A 95 10.41 -11.58 -8.86
C LEU A 95 9.32 -10.79 -8.10
N LEU A 96 9.66 -10.28 -6.91
CA LEU A 96 8.75 -9.43 -6.13
C LEU A 96 8.41 -8.15 -6.90
N GLY A 97 9.42 -7.47 -7.46
CA GLY A 97 9.24 -6.24 -8.22
C GLY A 97 8.40 -6.44 -9.47
N SER A 98 8.69 -7.47 -10.28
CA SER A 98 7.93 -7.77 -11.48
C SER A 98 6.48 -8.17 -11.16
N GLY A 99 6.26 -8.99 -10.14
CA GLY A 99 4.93 -9.36 -9.67
C GLY A 99 4.11 -8.15 -9.21
N MET A 100 4.71 -7.25 -8.43
CA MET A 100 4.07 -5.99 -8.02
C MET A 100 3.66 -5.13 -9.23
N GLN A 101 4.52 -5.01 -10.23
CA GLN A 101 4.23 -4.22 -11.43
C GLN A 101 3.11 -4.83 -12.27
N MET A 102 3.08 -6.15 -12.42
CA MET A 102 2.00 -6.84 -13.14
C MET A 102 0.64 -6.62 -12.47
N ILE A 103 0.58 -6.75 -11.13
CA ILE A 103 -0.65 -6.52 -10.36
C ILE A 103 -1.06 -5.05 -10.46
N ALA A 104 -0.11 -4.12 -10.32
CA ALA A 104 -0.38 -2.68 -10.43
C ALA A 104 -0.91 -2.31 -11.82
N PHE A 105 -0.35 -2.87 -12.89
CA PHE A 105 -0.83 -2.70 -14.26
C PHE A 105 -2.27 -3.22 -14.41
N GLY A 106 -2.56 -4.43 -13.92
CA GLY A 106 -3.90 -5.02 -13.98
C GLY A 106 -4.95 -4.18 -13.24
N ILE A 107 -4.63 -3.70 -12.05
CA ILE A 107 -5.52 -2.82 -11.27
C ILE A 107 -5.70 -1.47 -11.98
N GLY A 108 -4.63 -0.89 -12.52
CA GLY A 108 -4.67 0.36 -13.27
C GLY A 108 -5.55 0.27 -14.51
N TRP A 109 -5.37 -0.81 -15.28
CA TRP A 109 -6.20 -1.08 -16.46
C TRP A 109 -7.68 -1.23 -16.09
N LEU A 110 -7.98 -2.04 -15.06
CA LEU A 110 -9.35 -2.24 -14.59
C LEU A 110 -9.98 -0.94 -14.08
N THR A 111 -9.22 -0.11 -13.37
CA THR A 111 -9.69 1.20 -12.89
C THR A 111 -10.05 2.13 -14.05
N THR A 112 -9.22 2.15 -15.08
CA THR A 112 -9.45 2.98 -16.28
C THR A 112 -10.67 2.51 -17.06
N ASP A 113 -10.84 1.20 -17.25
CA ASP A 113 -11.98 0.60 -17.94
C ASP A 113 -13.29 0.88 -17.20
N LEU A 114 -13.30 0.69 -15.88
CA LEU A 114 -14.44 1.02 -15.02
C LEU A 114 -14.78 2.51 -15.04
N HIS A 115 -13.77 3.37 -15.01
CA HIS A 115 -13.97 4.83 -15.08
C HIS A 115 -14.61 5.23 -16.42
N ALA A 116 -14.16 4.64 -17.54
CA ALA A 116 -14.75 4.87 -18.86
C ALA A 116 -16.21 4.39 -18.92
N LYS A 117 -16.52 3.20 -18.40
CA LYS A 117 -17.87 2.61 -18.39
C LYS A 117 -18.86 3.35 -17.48
N THR A 118 -18.37 3.97 -16.41
CA THR A 118 -19.21 4.72 -15.45
C THR A 118 -19.41 6.19 -15.80
N GLY A 119 -18.99 6.60 -17.00
CA GLY A 119 -19.14 8.00 -17.46
C GLY A 119 -18.24 8.99 -16.73
N GLY A 120 -17.05 8.55 -16.30
CA GLY A 120 -16.03 9.45 -15.72
C GLY A 120 -16.30 9.83 -14.26
N LYS A 121 -17.04 9.04 -13.49
CA LYS A 121 -17.30 9.32 -12.08
C LYS A 121 -16.02 9.29 -11.26
N LEU A 122 -15.73 10.39 -10.55
CA LEU A 122 -14.55 10.52 -9.68
C LEU A 122 -14.52 9.50 -8.52
N THR A 123 -15.65 8.89 -8.19
CA THR A 123 -15.77 7.90 -7.11
C THR A 123 -15.12 6.55 -7.41
N VAL A 124 -14.87 6.23 -8.69
CA VAL A 124 -14.28 4.94 -9.10
C VAL A 124 -12.86 4.78 -8.53
N MET A 125 -12.06 5.83 -8.57
CA MET A 125 -10.66 5.78 -8.12
C MET A 125 -10.52 5.49 -6.62
N PRO A 126 -11.19 6.19 -5.70
CA PRO A 126 -11.16 5.86 -4.27
C PRO A 126 -11.72 4.48 -3.94
N LEU A 127 -12.79 4.05 -4.63
CA LEU A 127 -13.37 2.71 -4.44
C LEU A 127 -12.38 1.60 -4.83
N MET A 128 -11.67 1.76 -5.94
CA MET A 128 -10.65 0.80 -6.37
C MET A 128 -9.44 0.78 -5.43
N MET A 129 -9.05 1.92 -4.87
CA MET A 129 -8.02 1.99 -3.82
C MET A 129 -8.45 1.25 -2.55
N MET A 130 -9.69 1.40 -2.12
CA MET A 130 -10.24 0.63 -0.99
C MET A 130 -10.30 -0.86 -1.29
N ALA A 131 -10.82 -1.26 -2.45
CA ALA A 131 -10.94 -2.65 -2.83
C ALA A 131 -9.58 -3.35 -2.86
N SER A 132 -8.56 -2.72 -3.46
CA SER A 132 -7.19 -3.27 -3.50
C SER A 132 -6.58 -3.40 -2.10
N THR A 133 -6.82 -2.44 -1.21
CA THR A 133 -6.33 -2.47 0.18
C THR A 133 -7.02 -3.59 0.97
N LEU A 134 -8.33 -3.76 0.82
CA LEU A 134 -9.08 -4.84 1.46
C LEU A 134 -8.63 -6.22 0.95
N CYS A 135 -8.39 -6.36 -0.35
CA CYS A 135 -7.83 -7.59 -0.93
C CYS A 135 -6.45 -7.91 -0.35
N ALA A 136 -5.59 -6.91 -0.20
CA ALA A 136 -4.27 -7.09 0.41
C ALA A 136 -4.37 -7.57 1.87
N ILE A 137 -5.30 -7.01 2.65
CA ILE A 137 -5.52 -7.42 4.05
C ILE A 137 -6.07 -8.83 4.12
N MET A 138 -7.04 -9.18 3.27
CA MET A 138 -7.56 -10.55 3.20
C MET A 138 -6.45 -11.53 2.85
N ALA A 139 -5.63 -11.22 1.86
CA ALA A 139 -4.49 -12.06 1.48
C ALA A 139 -3.50 -12.23 2.65
N ILE A 140 -3.14 -11.15 3.35
CA ILE A 140 -2.27 -11.22 4.52
C ILE A 140 -2.91 -12.04 5.65
N SER A 141 -4.21 -11.86 5.92
CA SER A 141 -4.91 -12.58 6.98
C SER A 141 -5.04 -14.08 6.70
N LEU A 142 -5.25 -14.45 5.44
CA LEU A 142 -5.32 -15.86 5.02
C LEU A 142 -3.94 -16.52 5.06
N LEU A 143 -2.91 -15.84 4.58
CA LEU A 143 -1.53 -16.34 4.59
C LEU A 143 -0.97 -16.42 6.02
N SER A 144 -1.29 -15.46 6.88
CA SER A 144 -0.83 -15.47 8.28
C SER A 144 -1.44 -16.64 9.06
N ARG A 145 -2.68 -17.02 8.80
CA ARG A 145 -3.30 -18.22 9.40
C ARG A 145 -2.58 -19.52 9.02
N GLY A 146 -1.95 -19.57 7.84
CA GLY A 146 -1.14 -20.71 7.41
C GLY A 146 0.30 -20.68 7.94
N ALA A 147 0.95 -19.50 7.93
CA ALA A 147 2.35 -19.34 8.29
C ALA A 147 2.62 -19.42 9.81
N PHE A 148 1.65 -19.05 10.66
CA PHE A 148 1.79 -19.20 12.12
C PHE A 148 1.77 -20.65 12.60
N LYS A 149 1.38 -21.62 11.74
CA LYS A 149 1.48 -23.06 12.04
C LYS A 149 2.84 -23.68 11.66
N ALA A 150 3.64 -23.01 10.88
CA ALA A 150 4.99 -23.45 10.57
C ALA A 150 5.94 -22.98 11.68
N LYS A 151 6.16 -23.84 12.69
CA LYS A 151 7.18 -23.68 13.72
C LYS A 151 8.55 -23.51 13.04
N PRO A 152 9.39 -22.54 13.44
CA PRO A 152 10.72 -22.42 12.87
C PRO A 152 11.47 -23.72 13.15
N ALA A 153 11.94 -24.39 12.10
CA ALA A 153 12.92 -25.47 12.23
C ALA A 153 14.20 -24.86 12.77
N HIS A 154 14.62 -25.33 13.93
CA HIS A 154 15.91 -25.02 14.55
C HIS A 154 17.07 -25.51 13.69
#